data_832d22f2ad0b1ac3d330aba1c61afbd2
#
_entry.id   832d22f2ad0b1ac3d330aba1c61afbd2
#
_cell.length_a   1.000
_cell.length_b   1.000
_cell.length_c   1.000
_cell.angle_alpha   90.00
_cell.angle_beta   90.00
_cell.angle_gamma   90.00
#
_symmetry.space_group_name_H-M   'P 1'
#
loop_
_entity.id
_entity.type
_entity.pdbx_description
1 polymer ?
#
loop_
_entity_poly.entity_id
_entity_poly.type
_entity_poly.pdbx_seq_one_letter_code
_entity_poly.pdbx_strand_id
1 'polypeptide(L)'
;MSVLSDYETRERFHMCRQRSRTSGFVRIAVTTLILVSLVGCATRNWNDEIDAPTSTEEVRHCTPRGNASELFVVLAFSGGGMRSAAMSYGLLEALRDKTIRIGGQEHRLIDEVDVITSVSGGSYTAAYYGLFGDRIFENYESIFLKRDVQGELIAALVNPHSLASMASSDFNRGDLAAAWFDANIFEHQPFSSMRGQDRPCIIVNASDLNTGLTFSFVQQQFDFLCSNLDRYPVANAVAASSAMPIVFAPITVRNHVRDCEARHKRWVTEALSRQDRETSTYQVARQLEHYLSPADMPLVRLVDGGVTDNLGIRGSIMSPILHMGDITTMAGAFTPQSLDQVTQVLVVISNAQAYRPYTWSKNGTDPGIVSTTLASFDAALNLLNTNTISEARRSFEDWASMVNARRGPRDAKVRVHFVSLTLDDIEDSDEREWFNAIPTALSLDDNEIDALRALPKQLLENSVDFERFVLTLP
;
A
#
# COMPACT_ATOMS: atom_id res chain seq x y z
N MET A 1 49.84 -27.54 -70.40
CA MET A 1 49.23 -28.44 -69.35
C MET A 1 49.90 -28.20 -68.04
N SER A 2 49.99 -26.98 -67.50
CA SER A 2 50.56 -26.73 -66.15
C SER A 2 49.98 -25.52 -65.41
N VAL A 3 48.79 -25.04 -65.77
CA VAL A 3 48.17 -23.86 -65.19
C VAL A 3 46.86 -24.20 -64.41
N LEU A 4 46.34 -25.43 -64.61
CA LEU A 4 45.10 -25.88 -63.96
C LEU A 4 45.30 -26.61 -62.60
N SER A 5 46.54 -26.94 -62.21
CA SER A 5 46.84 -27.64 -60.96
C SER A 5 46.93 -26.70 -59.74
N ASP A 6 47.25 -25.41 -59.92
CA ASP A 6 47.45 -24.48 -58.79
C ASP A 6 46.17 -23.79 -58.31
N TYR A 7 45.11 -23.85 -59.13
CA TYR A 7 43.83 -23.20 -58.72
C TYR A 7 42.98 -24.05 -57.80
N GLU A 8 42.98 -25.39 -57.92
CA GLU A 8 42.23 -26.30 -57.07
C GLU A 8 42.84 -26.44 -55.65
N THR A 9 44.13 -26.27 -55.49
CA THR A 9 44.80 -26.35 -54.17
C THR A 9 44.60 -25.09 -53.36
N ARG A 10 44.41 -23.91 -53.96
CA ARG A 10 44.14 -22.66 -53.24
C ARG A 10 42.70 -22.57 -52.73
N GLU A 11 41.71 -23.07 -53.44
CA GLU A 11 40.32 -23.05 -53.01
C GLU A 11 40.06 -24.06 -51.84
N ARG A 12 40.76 -25.22 -51.85
CA ARG A 12 40.61 -26.17 -50.71
C ARG A 12 41.21 -25.65 -49.41
N PHE A 13 42.22 -24.84 -49.45
CA PHE A 13 42.78 -24.22 -48.22
C PHE A 13 41.89 -23.07 -47.68
N HIS A 14 41.21 -22.33 -48.55
CA HIS A 14 40.28 -21.29 -48.10
C HIS A 14 38.98 -21.85 -47.51
N MET A 15 38.42 -22.95 -48.06
CA MET A 15 37.22 -23.58 -47.54
C MET A 15 37.46 -24.29 -46.18
N CYS A 16 38.64 -24.87 -45.96
CA CYS A 16 38.94 -25.52 -44.67
C CYS A 16 39.14 -24.50 -43.54
N ARG A 17 39.65 -23.29 -43.84
CA ARG A 17 39.85 -22.22 -42.86
C ARG A 17 38.55 -21.47 -42.50
N GLN A 18 37.59 -21.39 -43.43
CA GLN A 18 36.25 -20.84 -43.13
C GLN A 18 35.36 -21.78 -42.33
N ARG A 19 35.45 -23.14 -42.52
CA ARG A 19 34.70 -24.10 -41.72
C ARG A 19 35.15 -24.15 -40.26
N SER A 20 36.41 -23.88 -39.94
CA SER A 20 36.90 -23.89 -38.57
C SER A 20 36.49 -22.62 -37.79
N ARG A 21 36.32 -21.46 -38.44
CA ARG A 21 35.87 -20.23 -37.81
C ARG A 21 34.36 -20.20 -37.57
N THR A 22 33.54 -20.70 -38.51
CA THR A 22 32.09 -20.80 -38.34
C THR A 22 31.69 -21.82 -37.28
N SER A 23 32.43 -22.93 -37.10
CA SER A 23 32.17 -23.91 -36.03
C SER A 23 32.47 -23.35 -34.62
N GLY A 24 33.45 -22.46 -34.49
CA GLY A 24 33.75 -21.77 -33.23
C GLY A 24 32.67 -20.78 -32.82
N PHE A 25 32.20 -19.94 -33.75
CA PHE A 25 31.13 -19.00 -33.52
C PHE A 25 29.79 -19.69 -33.24
N VAL A 26 29.43 -20.74 -33.96
CA VAL A 26 28.20 -21.53 -33.69
C VAL A 26 28.30 -22.24 -32.37
N ARG A 27 29.45 -22.77 -31.97
CA ARG A 27 29.63 -23.37 -30.63
C ARG A 27 29.50 -22.35 -29.49
N ILE A 28 30.12 -21.17 -29.64
CA ILE A 28 29.98 -20.08 -28.65
C ILE A 28 28.54 -19.60 -28.60
N ALA A 29 27.87 -19.39 -29.74
CA ALA A 29 26.46 -18.96 -29.77
C ALA A 29 25.53 -20.03 -29.17
N VAL A 30 25.73 -21.32 -29.45
CA VAL A 30 24.95 -22.40 -28.86
C VAL A 30 25.24 -22.56 -27.38
N THR A 31 26.49 -22.41 -26.93
CA THR A 31 26.84 -22.46 -25.50
C THR A 31 26.27 -21.26 -24.74
N THR A 32 26.27 -20.06 -25.34
CA THR A 32 25.64 -18.87 -24.77
C THR A 32 24.10 -19.01 -24.74
N LEU A 33 23.49 -19.60 -25.78
CA LEU A 33 22.05 -19.86 -25.80
C LEU A 33 21.63 -20.90 -24.76
N ILE A 34 22.43 -21.94 -24.54
CA ILE A 34 22.19 -22.96 -23.50
C ILE A 34 22.42 -22.40 -22.11
N LEU A 35 23.40 -21.50 -21.91
CA LEU A 35 23.59 -20.81 -20.64
C LEU A 35 22.45 -19.84 -20.32
N VAL A 36 21.87 -19.18 -21.31
CA VAL A 36 20.70 -18.32 -21.16
C VAL A 36 19.41 -19.15 -20.86
N SER A 37 19.31 -20.37 -21.40
CA SER A 37 18.18 -21.26 -21.10
C SER A 37 18.24 -21.98 -19.74
N LEU A 38 19.38 -21.91 -19.03
CA LEU A 38 19.54 -22.41 -17.64
C LEU A 38 19.26 -21.33 -16.60
N VAL A 39 19.06 -20.06 -16.98
CA VAL A 39 18.57 -19.03 -16.10
C VAL A 39 17.09 -19.31 -15.86
N GLY A 40 16.75 -19.82 -14.66
CA GLY A 40 15.39 -20.08 -14.28
C GLY A 40 14.54 -18.84 -14.57
N CYS A 41 13.44 -19.02 -15.31
CA CYS A 41 12.49 -17.95 -15.56
C CYS A 41 11.94 -17.49 -14.21
N ALA A 42 12.29 -16.28 -13.78
CA ALA A 42 11.58 -15.67 -12.68
C ALA A 42 10.13 -15.49 -13.11
N THR A 43 9.21 -16.07 -12.37
CA THR A 43 7.78 -15.99 -12.63
C THR A 43 7.15 -15.00 -11.65
N ARG A 44 6.11 -14.31 -12.11
CA ARG A 44 5.31 -13.44 -11.26
C ARG A 44 4.57 -14.26 -10.21
N ASN A 45 4.58 -13.80 -8.97
CA ASN A 45 3.71 -14.35 -7.93
C ASN A 45 2.27 -13.92 -8.18
N TRP A 46 1.49 -14.82 -8.75
CA TRP A 46 0.06 -14.59 -8.94
C TRP A 46 -0.70 -14.79 -7.63
N ASN A 47 -1.81 -14.07 -7.48
CA ASN A 47 -2.79 -14.35 -6.44
C ASN A 47 -3.49 -15.68 -6.71
N ASP A 48 -3.67 -16.47 -5.66
CA ASP A 48 -4.34 -17.76 -5.73
C ASP A 48 -5.86 -17.60 -5.92
N GLU A 49 -6.44 -18.50 -6.69
CA GLU A 49 -7.89 -18.65 -6.76
C GLU A 49 -8.45 -19.16 -5.43
N ILE A 50 -9.68 -18.78 -5.12
CA ILE A 50 -10.38 -19.28 -3.93
C ILE A 50 -10.96 -20.66 -4.21
N ASP A 51 -10.48 -21.70 -3.53
CA ASP A 51 -10.85 -23.11 -3.76
C ASP A 51 -12.33 -23.42 -3.40
N ALA A 52 -12.93 -22.63 -2.52
CA ALA A 52 -14.35 -22.68 -2.17
C ALA A 52 -14.76 -21.33 -1.58
N PRO A 53 -16.04 -20.89 -1.74
CA PRO A 53 -16.51 -19.71 -1.04
C PRO A 53 -16.30 -19.92 0.47
N THR A 54 -15.41 -19.14 1.07
CA THR A 54 -15.19 -19.21 2.51
C THR A 54 -16.51 -18.89 3.20
N SER A 55 -17.13 -19.90 3.75
CA SER A 55 -18.51 -19.84 4.26
C SER A 55 -18.63 -19.11 5.59
N THR A 56 -17.51 -18.73 6.20
CA THR A 56 -17.50 -18.06 7.51
C THR A 56 -17.25 -16.57 7.35
N GLU A 57 -18.20 -15.80 7.78
CA GLU A 57 -18.17 -14.35 7.88
C GLU A 57 -16.94 -13.87 8.69
N GLU A 58 -16.49 -14.68 9.66
CA GLU A 58 -15.31 -14.43 10.51
C GLU A 58 -13.98 -14.30 9.74
N VAL A 59 -13.81 -15.00 8.63
CA VAL A 59 -12.56 -14.93 7.82
C VAL A 59 -12.49 -13.63 7.01
N ARG A 60 -13.61 -12.97 6.78
CA ARG A 60 -13.71 -11.77 5.95
C ARG A 60 -13.50 -10.48 6.72
N HIS A 61 -13.71 -10.50 8.01
CA HIS A 61 -13.64 -9.32 8.85
C HIS A 61 -12.42 -9.37 9.74
N CYS A 62 -11.83 -8.20 9.96
CA CYS A 62 -10.86 -8.03 11.02
C CYS A 62 -11.56 -8.14 12.36
N THR A 63 -10.91 -8.76 13.32
CA THR A 63 -11.39 -8.80 14.71
C THR A 63 -10.82 -7.59 15.43
N PRO A 64 -11.64 -6.76 16.11
CA PRO A 64 -11.12 -5.70 16.94
C PRO A 64 -10.14 -6.26 17.98
N ARG A 65 -9.06 -5.56 18.23
CA ARG A 65 -8.03 -5.95 19.21
C ARG A 65 -8.54 -5.67 20.65
N GLY A 66 -9.41 -6.45 21.15
CA GLY A 66 -10.23 -6.07 22.26
C GLY A 66 -9.66 -6.23 23.67
N ASN A 67 -8.82 -5.31 24.15
CA ASN A 67 -8.67 -5.13 25.59
C ASN A 67 -9.70 -4.13 26.13
N ALA A 68 -10.09 -3.14 25.35
CA ALA A 68 -11.11 -2.15 25.70
C ALA A 68 -12.23 -2.14 24.66
N SER A 69 -13.29 -2.89 24.90
CA SER A 69 -14.49 -2.92 24.03
C SER A 69 -15.15 -1.54 23.83
N GLU A 70 -14.81 -0.56 24.66
CA GLU A 70 -15.35 0.80 24.61
C GLU A 70 -14.54 1.75 23.73
N LEU A 71 -13.28 1.40 23.39
CA LEU A 71 -12.36 2.21 22.58
C LEU A 71 -12.16 1.57 21.21
N PHE A 72 -12.22 2.38 20.16
CA PHE A 72 -11.88 1.98 18.80
C PHE A 72 -10.85 2.93 18.20
N VAL A 73 -9.66 2.42 17.88
CA VAL A 73 -8.51 3.22 17.44
C VAL A 73 -8.12 2.88 16.00
N VAL A 74 -8.12 3.90 15.17
CA VAL A 74 -7.75 3.82 13.75
C VAL A 74 -6.52 4.68 13.50
N LEU A 75 -5.48 4.09 12.93
CA LEU A 75 -4.34 4.82 12.40
C LEU A 75 -4.38 4.84 10.87
N ALA A 76 -4.03 5.98 10.28
CA ALA A 76 -3.90 6.12 8.84
C ALA A 76 -2.50 6.65 8.50
N PHE A 77 -1.72 5.87 7.74
CA PHE A 77 -0.37 6.20 7.33
C PHE A 77 -0.35 6.59 5.84
N SER A 78 -0.03 7.84 5.57
CA SER A 78 -0.04 8.38 4.21
C SER A 78 1.07 7.81 3.33
N GLY A 79 1.00 8.08 2.03
CA GLY A 79 2.15 7.97 1.15
C GLY A 79 3.22 9.03 1.43
N GLY A 80 4.40 8.87 0.79
CA GLY A 80 5.52 9.81 0.97
C GLY A 80 6.91 9.17 1.03
N GLY A 81 7.05 7.91 0.59
CA GLY A 81 8.32 7.17 0.61
C GLY A 81 8.88 7.01 2.02
N MET A 82 10.20 7.10 2.17
CA MET A 82 10.88 6.94 3.46
C MET A 82 10.45 8.00 4.49
N ARG A 83 10.09 9.22 4.04
CA ARG A 83 9.55 10.27 4.92
C ARG A 83 8.31 9.79 5.68
N SER A 84 7.36 9.17 4.97
CA SER A 84 6.16 8.61 5.60
C SER A 84 6.47 7.38 6.44
N ALA A 85 7.35 6.50 6.01
CA ALA A 85 7.75 5.35 6.78
C ALA A 85 8.34 5.74 8.14
N ALA A 86 9.26 6.72 8.17
CA ALA A 86 9.88 7.23 9.40
C ALA A 86 8.87 7.95 10.31
N MET A 87 8.01 8.80 9.73
CA MET A 87 6.99 9.51 10.50
C MET A 87 5.95 8.53 11.09
N SER A 88 5.51 7.52 10.31
CA SER A 88 4.60 6.49 10.81
C SER A 88 5.22 5.63 11.91
N TYR A 89 6.50 5.31 11.79
CA TYR A 89 7.26 4.60 12.83
C TYR A 89 7.35 5.42 14.13
N GLY A 90 7.66 6.71 14.02
CA GLY A 90 7.67 7.62 15.17
C GLY A 90 6.31 7.76 15.84
N LEU A 91 5.20 7.70 15.08
CA LEU A 91 3.86 7.65 15.67
C LEU A 91 3.66 6.35 16.46
N LEU A 92 4.05 5.19 15.94
CA LEU A 92 3.97 3.93 16.70
C LEU A 92 4.79 3.99 17.98
N GLU A 93 5.98 4.60 17.96
CA GLU A 93 6.78 4.81 19.18
C GLU A 93 6.09 5.73 20.18
N ALA A 94 5.51 6.84 19.73
CA ALA A 94 4.79 7.76 20.59
C ALA A 94 3.58 7.09 21.26
N LEU A 95 2.85 6.25 20.52
CA LEU A 95 1.72 5.48 21.06
C LEU A 95 2.17 4.34 21.99
N ARG A 96 3.31 3.70 21.73
CA ARG A 96 3.91 2.70 22.64
C ARG A 96 4.27 3.32 23.98
N ASP A 97 4.84 4.52 23.96
CA ASP A 97 5.32 5.22 25.17
C ASP A 97 4.18 5.92 25.93
N LYS A 98 3.00 6.05 25.29
CA LYS A 98 1.81 6.65 25.91
C LYS A 98 1.02 5.62 26.67
N THR A 99 1.00 5.75 28.00
CA THR A 99 0.11 4.97 28.89
C THR A 99 -1.24 5.66 29.04
N ILE A 100 -2.31 4.89 28.91
CA ILE A 100 -3.69 5.31 29.16
C ILE A 100 -4.32 4.40 30.23
N ARG A 101 -5.37 4.88 30.90
CA ARG A 101 -6.10 4.08 31.87
C ARG A 101 -7.50 3.79 31.37
N ILE A 102 -7.86 2.51 31.26
CA ILE A 102 -9.18 2.05 30.84
C ILE A 102 -9.64 0.97 31.79
N GLY A 103 -10.88 1.08 32.30
CA GLY A 103 -11.43 0.10 33.26
C GLY A 103 -10.60 -0.04 34.56
N GLY A 104 -9.80 0.98 34.91
CA GLY A 104 -8.92 0.99 36.07
C GLY A 104 -7.56 0.30 35.86
N GLN A 105 -7.27 -0.22 34.67
CA GLN A 105 -5.99 -0.82 34.28
C GLN A 105 -5.18 0.13 33.39
N GLU A 106 -3.87 0.03 33.49
CA GLU A 106 -2.94 0.78 32.62
C GLU A 106 -2.59 -0.04 31.39
N HIS A 107 -2.73 0.58 30.20
CA HIS A 107 -2.44 0.01 28.91
C HIS A 107 -1.53 0.93 28.11
N ARG A 108 -0.66 0.37 27.26
CA ARG A 108 0.00 1.17 26.22
C ARG A 108 -1.06 1.53 25.17
N LEU A 109 -1.12 2.77 24.72
CA LEU A 109 -2.11 3.17 23.72
C LEU A 109 -1.96 2.40 22.39
N ILE A 110 -0.74 1.98 22.06
CA ILE A 110 -0.49 1.16 20.86
C ILE A 110 -1.18 -0.21 20.92
N ASP A 111 -1.40 -0.76 22.12
CA ASP A 111 -2.05 -2.06 22.29
C ASP A 111 -3.57 -1.99 22.05
N GLU A 112 -4.13 -0.80 22.03
CA GLU A 112 -5.55 -0.54 21.75
C GLU A 112 -5.80 -0.17 20.26
N VAL A 113 -4.77 -0.21 19.41
CA VAL A 113 -4.94 0.06 17.99
C VAL A 113 -5.64 -1.11 17.29
N ASP A 114 -6.84 -0.86 16.75
CA ASP A 114 -7.64 -1.85 16.05
C ASP A 114 -7.33 -1.95 14.56
N VAL A 115 -7.09 -0.80 13.91
CA VAL A 115 -6.87 -0.72 12.47
C VAL A 115 -5.67 0.16 12.17
N ILE A 116 -4.83 -0.31 11.25
CA ILE A 116 -3.83 0.54 10.58
C ILE A 116 -4.09 0.45 9.09
N THR A 117 -4.57 1.54 8.51
CA THR A 117 -4.66 1.70 7.05
C THR A 117 -3.46 2.47 6.53
N SER A 118 -2.97 2.14 5.34
CA SER A 118 -1.69 2.64 4.87
C SER A 118 -1.58 2.75 3.36
N VAL A 119 -0.70 3.63 2.91
CA VAL A 119 -0.39 3.88 1.50
C VAL A 119 1.11 4.04 1.31
N SER A 120 1.67 3.48 0.23
CA SER A 120 3.04 3.72 -0.23
C SER A 120 4.06 3.58 0.91
N GLY A 121 4.83 4.62 1.23
CA GLY A 121 5.81 4.62 2.32
C GLY A 121 5.25 4.18 3.68
N GLY A 122 4.04 4.61 4.03
CA GLY A 122 3.37 4.18 5.26
C GLY A 122 3.06 2.68 5.31
N SER A 123 2.92 2.03 4.14
CA SER A 123 2.61 0.60 4.07
C SER A 123 3.77 -0.29 4.50
N TYR A 124 5.02 0.15 4.36
CA TYR A 124 6.17 -0.61 4.88
C TYR A 124 6.11 -0.71 6.40
N THR A 125 5.86 0.41 7.08
CA THR A 125 5.75 0.46 8.55
C THR A 125 4.52 -0.30 9.05
N ALA A 126 3.36 -0.09 8.44
CA ALA A 126 2.13 -0.78 8.80
C ALA A 126 2.24 -2.30 8.66
N ALA A 127 2.73 -2.77 7.50
CA ALA A 127 2.90 -4.19 7.23
C ALA A 127 3.95 -4.84 8.14
N TYR A 128 5.07 -4.15 8.40
CA TYR A 128 6.09 -4.68 9.30
C TYR A 128 5.55 -4.82 10.73
N TYR A 129 4.83 -3.81 11.25
CA TYR A 129 4.20 -3.89 12.57
C TYR A 129 3.13 -4.99 12.61
N GLY A 130 2.31 -5.11 11.58
CA GLY A 130 1.30 -6.16 11.46
C GLY A 130 1.89 -7.58 11.50
N LEU A 131 3.05 -7.80 10.85
CA LEU A 131 3.73 -9.10 10.83
C LEU A 131 4.47 -9.40 12.14
N PHE A 132 5.18 -8.43 12.68
CA PHE A 132 6.21 -8.68 13.69
C PHE A 132 5.92 -8.02 15.05
N GLY A 133 4.90 -7.17 15.17
CA GLY A 133 4.54 -6.51 16.43
C GLY A 133 5.67 -5.66 16.99
N ASP A 134 5.95 -5.78 18.30
CA ASP A 134 6.96 -4.98 19.00
C ASP A 134 8.40 -5.17 18.49
N ARG A 135 8.69 -6.22 17.70
CA ARG A 135 9.98 -6.40 17.02
C ARG A 135 10.32 -5.20 16.10
N ILE A 136 9.32 -4.43 15.67
CA ILE A 136 9.55 -3.21 14.90
C ILE A 136 10.44 -2.22 15.65
N PHE A 137 10.33 -2.12 16.97
CA PHE A 137 11.11 -1.23 17.82
C PHE A 137 12.54 -1.71 18.07
N GLU A 138 12.86 -2.96 17.70
CA GLU A 138 14.18 -3.55 17.89
C GLU A 138 15.07 -3.41 16.66
N ASN A 139 14.52 -3.58 15.44
CA ASN A 139 15.36 -3.76 14.27
C ASN A 139 14.89 -3.05 12.98
N TYR A 140 13.70 -2.47 12.95
CA TYR A 140 13.14 -1.86 11.72
C TYR A 140 13.99 -0.69 11.22
N GLU A 141 14.57 0.08 12.12
CA GLU A 141 15.47 1.18 11.79
C GLU A 141 16.67 0.69 10.95
N SER A 142 17.32 -0.38 11.38
CA SER A 142 18.49 -0.93 10.69
C SER A 142 18.15 -1.76 9.44
N ILE A 143 16.99 -2.43 9.45
CA ILE A 143 16.55 -3.27 8.32
C ILE A 143 16.00 -2.42 7.18
N PHE A 144 15.36 -1.30 7.47
CA PHE A 144 14.66 -0.51 6.48
C PHE A 144 14.96 0.98 6.53
N LEU A 145 14.69 1.69 7.64
CA LEU A 145 14.69 3.15 7.66
C LEU A 145 16.06 3.78 7.32
N LYS A 146 17.16 3.24 7.90
CA LYS A 146 18.54 3.71 7.67
C LYS A 146 19.33 2.85 6.69
N ARG A 147 18.64 1.99 5.92
CA ARG A 147 19.22 1.18 4.87
C ARG A 147 19.14 1.91 3.52
N ASP A 148 20.17 1.79 2.70
CA ASP A 148 20.13 2.32 1.31
C ASP A 148 19.28 1.41 0.40
N VAL A 149 17.97 1.38 0.68
CA VAL A 149 16.99 0.59 -0.09
C VAL A 149 16.97 1.01 -1.55
N GLN A 150 17.07 2.31 -1.82
CA GLN A 150 17.07 2.83 -3.19
C GLN A 150 18.28 2.36 -3.98
N GLY A 151 19.48 2.45 -3.39
CA GLY A 151 20.72 1.97 -4.03
C GLY A 151 20.70 0.46 -4.27
N GLU A 152 20.18 -0.32 -3.32
CA GLU A 152 20.07 -1.77 -3.47
C GLU A 152 19.07 -2.18 -4.54
N LEU A 153 17.92 -1.51 -4.65
CA LEU A 153 16.95 -1.75 -5.73
C LEU A 153 17.53 -1.38 -7.11
N ILE A 154 18.28 -0.27 -7.21
CA ILE A 154 18.97 0.11 -8.45
C ILE A 154 20.01 -0.95 -8.81
N ALA A 155 20.81 -1.41 -7.84
CA ALA A 155 21.78 -2.48 -8.05
C ALA A 155 21.11 -3.79 -8.51
N ALA A 156 19.98 -4.14 -7.92
CA ALA A 156 19.17 -5.29 -8.34
C ALA A 156 18.66 -5.15 -9.78
N LEU A 157 18.23 -3.95 -10.20
CA LEU A 157 17.76 -3.69 -11.56
C LEU A 157 18.83 -3.86 -12.64
N VAL A 158 20.07 -3.49 -12.36
CA VAL A 158 21.18 -3.58 -13.31
C VAL A 158 21.90 -4.93 -13.28
N ASN A 159 21.52 -5.84 -12.39
CA ASN A 159 22.09 -7.17 -12.31
C ASN A 159 21.76 -7.97 -13.58
N PRO A 160 22.75 -8.66 -14.23
CA PRO A 160 22.50 -9.43 -15.45
C PRO A 160 21.41 -10.51 -15.31
N HIS A 161 21.27 -11.13 -14.14
CA HIS A 161 20.24 -12.12 -13.90
C HIS A 161 18.83 -11.48 -13.90
N SER A 162 18.69 -10.34 -13.22
CA SER A 162 17.43 -9.58 -13.19
C SER A 162 17.06 -9.05 -14.58
N LEU A 163 18.05 -8.56 -15.35
CA LEU A 163 17.83 -8.12 -16.74
C LEU A 163 17.34 -9.26 -17.62
N ALA A 164 17.92 -10.48 -17.48
CA ALA A 164 17.46 -11.65 -18.21
C ALA A 164 16.02 -12.06 -17.80
N SER A 165 15.68 -11.99 -16.52
CA SER A 165 14.32 -12.26 -16.00
C SER A 165 13.30 -11.27 -16.52
N MET A 166 13.64 -9.97 -16.55
CA MET A 166 12.77 -8.91 -17.08
C MET A 166 12.63 -8.94 -18.62
N ALA A 167 13.44 -9.72 -19.34
CA ALA A 167 13.24 -9.99 -20.75
C ALA A 167 12.04 -10.92 -21.00
N SER A 168 11.51 -11.60 -19.97
CA SER A 168 10.26 -12.36 -20.07
C SER A 168 9.06 -11.40 -19.98
N SER A 169 7.95 -11.77 -20.62
CA SER A 169 6.69 -10.99 -20.56
C SER A 169 6.02 -11.04 -19.18
N ASP A 170 6.45 -11.97 -18.33
CA ASP A 170 5.78 -12.33 -17.08
C ASP A 170 6.46 -11.79 -15.81
N PHE A 171 7.51 -10.98 -15.96
CA PHE A 171 8.26 -10.40 -14.84
C PHE A 171 8.70 -8.98 -15.18
N ASN A 172 8.41 -8.02 -14.31
CA ASN A 172 8.71 -6.61 -14.53
C ASN A 172 9.47 -5.98 -13.34
N ARG A 173 9.80 -4.68 -13.43
CA ARG A 173 10.52 -3.94 -12.37
C ARG A 173 9.75 -3.89 -11.05
N GLY A 174 8.42 -3.89 -11.07
CA GLY A 174 7.59 -3.95 -9.87
C GLY A 174 7.69 -5.32 -9.20
N ASP A 175 7.64 -6.40 -9.98
CA ASP A 175 7.81 -7.77 -9.47
C ASP A 175 9.20 -7.97 -8.86
N LEU A 176 10.25 -7.35 -9.45
CA LEU A 176 11.60 -7.37 -8.89
C LEU A 176 11.66 -6.66 -7.53
N ALA A 177 11.04 -5.48 -7.43
CA ALA A 177 10.98 -4.75 -6.16
C ALA A 177 10.21 -5.55 -5.10
N ALA A 178 9.06 -6.16 -5.47
CA ALA A 178 8.31 -7.03 -4.58
C ALA A 178 9.15 -8.20 -4.06
N ALA A 179 9.89 -8.88 -4.93
CA ALA A 179 10.78 -9.98 -4.56
C ALA A 179 11.90 -9.52 -3.62
N TRP A 180 12.44 -8.32 -3.84
CA TRP A 180 13.46 -7.75 -2.96
C TRP A 180 12.88 -7.43 -1.58
N PHE A 181 11.71 -6.80 -1.49
CA PHE A 181 11.02 -6.52 -0.21
C PHE A 181 10.67 -7.81 0.53
N ASP A 182 10.21 -8.82 -0.21
CA ASP A 182 9.85 -10.13 0.34
C ASP A 182 11.04 -10.79 1.05
N ALA A 183 12.20 -10.83 0.40
CA ALA A 183 13.39 -11.44 0.93
C ALA A 183 14.08 -10.63 2.04
N ASN A 184 14.03 -9.29 1.98
CA ASN A 184 14.86 -8.42 2.83
C ASN A 184 14.11 -7.76 3.99
N ILE A 185 12.76 -7.64 3.88
CA ILE A 185 11.95 -6.91 4.85
C ILE A 185 10.86 -7.80 5.45
N PHE A 186 10.12 -8.56 4.63
CA PHE A 186 8.91 -9.26 5.05
C PHE A 186 9.06 -10.76 5.25
N GLU A 187 10.29 -11.32 5.13
CA GLU A 187 10.62 -12.71 5.47
C GLU A 187 9.70 -13.74 4.82
N HIS A 188 9.28 -13.48 3.57
CA HIS A 188 8.37 -14.34 2.78
C HIS A 188 6.99 -14.57 3.44
N GLN A 189 6.50 -13.60 4.20
CA GLN A 189 5.25 -13.75 4.93
C GLN A 189 4.01 -13.44 4.07
N PRO A 190 2.98 -14.30 4.11
CA PRO A 190 1.68 -14.05 3.51
C PRO A 190 0.78 -13.22 4.45
N PHE A 191 -0.34 -12.71 3.93
CA PHE A 191 -1.31 -11.94 4.72
C PHE A 191 -1.86 -12.71 5.93
N SER A 192 -2.00 -14.04 5.85
CA SER A 192 -2.45 -14.86 6.99
C SER A 192 -1.55 -14.72 8.22
N SER A 193 -0.28 -14.36 8.06
CA SER A 193 0.66 -14.15 9.18
C SER A 193 0.37 -12.89 10.00
N MET A 194 -0.44 -11.96 9.46
CA MET A 194 -0.88 -10.75 10.18
C MET A 194 -2.18 -10.96 10.96
N ARG A 195 -2.82 -12.13 10.82
CA ARG A 195 -4.05 -12.45 11.56
C ARG A 195 -3.74 -12.90 12.97
N GLY A 196 -4.48 -12.37 13.94
CA GLY A 196 -4.37 -12.74 15.34
C GLY A 196 -5.15 -11.77 16.22
N GLN A 197 -5.57 -12.22 17.40
CA GLN A 197 -6.33 -11.39 18.36
C GLN A 197 -5.47 -10.27 18.97
N ASP A 198 -4.15 -10.44 18.95
CA ASP A 198 -3.21 -9.48 19.54
C ASP A 198 -2.60 -8.51 18.50
N ARG A 199 -3.17 -8.44 17.30
CA ARG A 199 -2.64 -7.61 16.21
C ARG A 199 -3.70 -6.73 15.58
N PRO A 200 -3.37 -5.47 15.23
CA PRO A 200 -4.31 -4.62 14.51
C PRO A 200 -4.61 -5.20 13.12
N CYS A 201 -5.77 -4.86 12.60
CA CYS A 201 -6.10 -5.09 11.21
C CYS A 201 -5.25 -4.19 10.32
N ILE A 202 -4.41 -4.77 9.48
CA ILE A 202 -3.58 -4.02 8.53
C ILE A 202 -4.26 -3.97 7.18
N ILE A 203 -4.49 -2.76 6.67
CA ILE A 203 -5.06 -2.52 5.36
C ILE A 203 -4.05 -1.75 4.51
N VAL A 204 -3.49 -2.42 3.52
CA VAL A 204 -2.61 -1.81 2.51
C VAL A 204 -3.47 -1.36 1.35
N ASN A 205 -3.27 -0.14 0.83
CA ASN A 205 -4.07 0.41 -0.26
C ASN A 205 -3.19 0.72 -1.47
N ALA A 206 -3.66 0.32 -2.64
CA ALA A 206 -3.11 0.66 -3.95
C ALA A 206 -4.19 1.33 -4.81
N SER A 207 -3.84 1.75 -6.01
CA SER A 207 -4.78 2.31 -6.98
C SER A 207 -4.93 1.38 -8.18
N ASP A 208 -6.16 1.04 -8.55
CA ASP A 208 -6.41 0.36 -9.81
C ASP A 208 -6.33 1.35 -10.97
N LEU A 209 -5.35 1.14 -11.84
CA LEU A 209 -5.07 2.01 -12.97
C LEU A 209 -6.19 2.03 -14.03
N ASN A 210 -6.98 0.96 -14.12
CA ASN A 210 -8.05 0.85 -15.12
C ASN A 210 -9.33 1.55 -14.70
N THR A 211 -9.70 1.40 -13.42
CA THR A 211 -10.99 1.90 -12.91
C THR A 211 -10.86 3.23 -12.17
N GLY A 212 -9.65 3.58 -11.68
CA GLY A 212 -9.44 4.71 -10.79
C GLY A 212 -10.00 4.49 -9.38
N LEU A 213 -10.31 3.23 -9.02
CA LEU A 213 -10.68 2.87 -7.64
C LEU A 213 -9.45 2.72 -6.76
N THR A 214 -9.60 3.04 -5.49
CA THR A 214 -8.71 2.55 -4.46
C THR A 214 -8.89 1.04 -4.30
N PHE A 215 -7.81 0.30 -4.41
CA PHE A 215 -7.77 -1.15 -4.24
C PHE A 215 -7.19 -1.45 -2.86
N SER A 216 -8.04 -1.86 -1.94
CA SER A 216 -7.64 -2.24 -0.58
C SER A 216 -7.34 -3.74 -0.51
N PHE A 217 -6.20 -4.10 0.07
CA PHE A 217 -5.84 -5.50 0.29
C PHE A 217 -6.59 -6.04 1.52
N VAL A 218 -7.86 -6.32 1.30
CA VAL A 218 -8.80 -6.97 2.23
C VAL A 218 -9.54 -8.09 1.50
N GLN A 219 -10.03 -9.09 2.23
CA GLN A 219 -10.70 -10.23 1.59
C GLN A 219 -11.94 -9.81 0.80
N GLN A 220 -12.69 -8.81 1.26
CA GLN A 220 -13.87 -8.28 0.55
C GLN A 220 -13.53 -7.77 -0.86
N GLN A 221 -12.36 -7.15 -1.04
CA GLN A 221 -11.89 -6.73 -2.36
C GLN A 221 -11.44 -7.92 -3.20
N PHE A 222 -10.74 -8.88 -2.59
CA PHE A 222 -10.26 -10.09 -3.25
C PHE A 222 -11.40 -11.02 -3.64
N ASP A 223 -12.53 -10.98 -2.95
CA ASP A 223 -13.74 -11.73 -3.32
C ASP A 223 -14.29 -11.30 -4.69
N PHE A 224 -14.13 -10.02 -5.09
CA PHE A 224 -14.47 -9.56 -6.44
C PHE A 224 -13.56 -10.12 -7.54
N LEU A 225 -12.40 -10.62 -7.15
CA LEU A 225 -11.47 -11.30 -8.05
C LEU A 225 -11.53 -12.82 -7.93
N CYS A 226 -12.39 -13.37 -7.07
CA CYS A 226 -12.43 -14.79 -6.70
C CYS A 226 -11.06 -15.31 -6.22
N SER A 227 -10.40 -14.52 -5.39
CA SER A 227 -9.03 -14.77 -4.96
C SER A 227 -8.90 -14.81 -3.44
N ASN A 228 -7.88 -15.53 -2.97
CA ASN A 228 -7.58 -15.71 -1.55
C ASN A 228 -6.48 -14.75 -1.11
N LEU A 229 -6.84 -13.75 -0.29
CA LEU A 229 -5.87 -12.82 0.25
C LEU A 229 -4.90 -13.48 1.25
N ASP A 230 -5.34 -14.47 2.01
CA ASP A 230 -4.52 -15.11 3.06
C ASP A 230 -3.20 -15.66 2.56
N ARG A 231 -3.18 -16.15 1.32
CA ARG A 231 -1.98 -16.69 0.69
C ARG A 231 -1.18 -15.65 -0.08
N TYR A 232 -1.72 -14.43 -0.24
CA TYR A 232 -1.04 -13.39 -1.01
C TYR A 232 0.17 -12.84 -0.24
N PRO A 233 1.36 -12.72 -0.86
CA PRO A 233 2.53 -12.20 -0.20
C PRO A 233 2.33 -10.73 0.23
N VAL A 234 2.66 -10.40 1.48
CA VAL A 234 2.58 -9.03 1.99
C VAL A 234 3.45 -8.07 1.17
N ALA A 235 4.63 -8.53 0.77
CA ALA A 235 5.56 -7.77 -0.07
C ALA A 235 4.95 -7.30 -1.38
N ASN A 236 4.12 -8.14 -2.03
CA ASN A 236 3.46 -7.79 -3.29
C ASN A 236 2.42 -6.68 -3.09
N ALA A 237 1.69 -6.69 -1.98
CA ALA A 237 0.74 -5.63 -1.66
C ALA A 237 1.45 -4.30 -1.36
N VAL A 238 2.54 -4.35 -0.58
CA VAL A 238 3.35 -3.16 -0.28
C VAL A 238 4.01 -2.62 -1.55
N ALA A 239 4.53 -3.50 -2.41
CA ALA A 239 5.07 -3.10 -3.71
C ALA A 239 3.99 -2.46 -4.61
N ALA A 240 2.76 -3.00 -4.64
CA ALA A 240 1.64 -2.40 -5.36
C ALA A 240 1.29 -1.01 -4.81
N SER A 241 1.21 -0.91 -3.48
CA SER A 241 0.92 0.33 -2.77
C SER A 241 1.96 1.43 -3.00
N SER A 242 3.22 1.05 -3.26
CA SER A 242 4.35 1.96 -3.51
C SER A 242 4.85 1.97 -4.96
N ALA A 243 4.07 1.40 -5.89
CA ALA A 243 4.41 1.40 -7.31
C ALA A 243 4.19 2.77 -7.95
N MET A 244 5.00 3.75 -7.56
CA MET A 244 4.95 5.11 -8.09
C MET A 244 5.10 5.10 -9.61
N PRO A 245 4.16 5.71 -10.37
CA PRO A 245 4.26 5.81 -11.81
C PRO A 245 5.61 6.40 -12.26
N ILE A 246 6.15 5.91 -13.40
CA ILE A 246 7.47 6.24 -13.95
C ILE A 246 8.62 5.49 -13.25
N VAL A 247 8.63 5.40 -11.92
CA VAL A 247 9.70 4.74 -11.16
C VAL A 247 9.55 3.23 -11.20
N PHE A 248 8.38 2.73 -10.83
CA PHE A 248 8.06 1.30 -10.83
C PHE A 248 7.04 0.93 -11.91
N ALA A 249 7.07 -0.35 -12.29
CA ALA A 249 6.00 -0.91 -13.11
C ALA A 249 4.82 -1.32 -12.22
N PRO A 250 3.58 -1.32 -12.76
CA PRO A 250 2.42 -1.77 -12.01
C PRO A 250 2.55 -3.22 -11.55
N ILE A 251 2.08 -3.51 -10.35
CA ILE A 251 1.87 -4.88 -9.87
C ILE A 251 0.56 -5.39 -10.48
N THR A 252 0.57 -6.64 -10.91
CA THR A 252 -0.58 -7.24 -11.59
C THR A 252 -1.23 -8.31 -10.73
N VAL A 253 -2.54 -8.23 -10.61
CA VAL A 253 -3.39 -9.23 -9.94
C VAL A 253 -4.30 -9.88 -10.97
N ARG A 254 -4.50 -11.20 -10.88
CA ARG A 254 -5.34 -11.97 -11.77
C ARG A 254 -6.80 -11.90 -11.34
N ASN A 255 -7.70 -11.81 -12.31
CA ASN A 255 -9.14 -11.91 -12.07
C ASN A 255 -9.60 -13.35 -12.39
N HIS A 256 -10.05 -14.07 -11.35
CA HIS A 256 -10.47 -15.48 -11.41
C HIS A 256 -12.00 -15.65 -11.46
N VAL A 257 -12.77 -14.62 -11.76
CA VAL A 257 -14.25 -14.56 -11.63
C VAL A 257 -15.01 -15.66 -12.41
N ARG A 258 -14.38 -16.47 -13.22
CA ARG A 258 -15.09 -17.47 -14.04
C ARG A 258 -15.87 -18.49 -13.22
N ASP A 259 -15.37 -18.88 -12.05
CA ASP A 259 -15.78 -20.08 -11.32
C ASP A 259 -16.36 -19.80 -9.92
N CYS A 260 -16.39 -18.55 -9.45
CA CYS A 260 -17.02 -18.21 -8.19
C CYS A 260 -18.35 -17.48 -8.37
N GLU A 261 -19.41 -17.99 -7.74
CA GLU A 261 -20.66 -17.26 -7.61
C GLU A 261 -20.45 -16.12 -6.62
N ALA A 262 -20.24 -14.92 -7.16
CA ALA A 262 -19.99 -13.75 -6.34
C ALA A 262 -21.27 -13.37 -5.59
N ARG A 263 -21.35 -13.67 -4.30
CA ARG A 263 -22.37 -13.10 -3.38
C ARG A 263 -22.40 -11.57 -3.45
N HIS A 264 -21.28 -10.98 -3.83
CA HIS A 264 -21.07 -9.53 -3.97
C HIS A 264 -21.77 -8.93 -5.19
N LYS A 265 -22.13 -9.71 -6.21
CA LYS A 265 -22.89 -9.23 -7.39
C LYS A 265 -24.21 -8.57 -7.01
N ARG A 266 -24.84 -9.01 -5.93
CA ARG A 266 -26.17 -8.54 -5.56
C ARG A 266 -26.21 -7.06 -5.24
N TRP A 267 -25.36 -6.57 -4.35
CA TRP A 267 -25.35 -5.16 -3.98
C TRP A 267 -24.91 -4.25 -5.15
N VAL A 268 -23.98 -4.73 -5.99
CA VAL A 268 -23.56 -4.03 -7.21
C VAL A 268 -24.74 -3.87 -8.16
N THR A 269 -25.46 -4.96 -8.44
CA THR A 269 -26.64 -4.94 -9.32
C THR A 269 -27.75 -4.05 -8.74
N GLU A 270 -27.99 -4.12 -7.43
CA GLU A 270 -28.95 -3.28 -6.74
C GLU A 270 -28.57 -1.79 -6.80
N ALA A 271 -27.30 -1.44 -6.57
CA ALA A 271 -26.82 -0.07 -6.66
C ALA A 271 -26.97 0.49 -8.07
N LEU A 272 -26.62 -0.28 -9.10
CA LEU A 272 -26.77 0.12 -10.50
C LEU A 272 -28.25 0.28 -10.90
N SER A 273 -29.14 -0.56 -10.37
CA SER A 273 -30.58 -0.51 -10.67
C SER A 273 -31.27 0.74 -10.10
N ARG A 274 -30.79 1.28 -8.98
CA ARG A 274 -31.33 2.48 -8.34
C ARG A 274 -31.05 3.76 -9.12
N GLN A 275 -30.06 3.75 -10.03
CA GLN A 275 -29.65 4.88 -10.88
C GLN A 275 -29.32 6.18 -10.13
N ASP A 276 -29.00 6.09 -8.86
CA ASP A 276 -28.56 7.24 -8.06
C ASP A 276 -27.07 7.52 -8.32
N ARG A 277 -26.82 8.17 -9.46
CA ARG A 277 -25.50 8.34 -10.06
C ARG A 277 -24.55 9.22 -9.26
N GLU A 278 -25.05 9.98 -8.31
CA GLU A 278 -24.26 10.91 -7.49
C GLU A 278 -23.70 10.25 -6.23
N THR A 279 -24.19 9.05 -5.88
CA THR A 279 -23.71 8.32 -4.69
C THR A 279 -22.38 7.60 -4.93
N SER A 280 -21.54 7.56 -3.90
CA SER A 280 -20.31 6.77 -3.91
C SER A 280 -20.58 5.29 -4.18
N THR A 281 -21.68 4.75 -3.63
CA THR A 281 -22.12 3.37 -3.84
C THR A 281 -22.38 3.08 -5.32
N TYR A 282 -23.08 3.97 -6.04
CA TYR A 282 -23.30 3.80 -7.49
C TYR A 282 -21.99 3.88 -8.28
N GLN A 283 -21.14 4.86 -7.98
CA GLN A 283 -19.89 5.05 -8.69
C GLN A 283 -18.94 3.86 -8.51
N VAL A 284 -18.83 3.35 -7.30
CA VAL A 284 -18.04 2.16 -7.01
C VAL A 284 -18.63 0.91 -7.66
N ALA A 285 -19.96 0.72 -7.58
CA ALA A 285 -20.65 -0.40 -8.23
C ALA A 285 -20.42 -0.42 -9.75
N ARG A 286 -20.49 0.74 -10.41
CA ARG A 286 -20.21 0.88 -11.84
C ARG A 286 -18.78 0.48 -12.22
N GLN A 287 -17.81 0.79 -11.38
CA GLN A 287 -16.42 0.42 -11.63
C GLN A 287 -16.17 -1.08 -11.35
N LEU A 288 -16.82 -1.63 -10.33
CA LEU A 288 -16.75 -3.06 -10.01
C LEU A 288 -17.47 -3.95 -11.05
N GLU A 289 -18.41 -3.40 -11.83
CA GLU A 289 -19.05 -4.13 -12.93
C GLU A 289 -18.00 -4.69 -13.91
N HIS A 290 -16.89 -3.95 -14.13
CA HIS A 290 -15.77 -4.43 -14.96
C HIS A 290 -15.07 -5.65 -14.38
N TYR A 291 -14.94 -5.75 -13.04
CA TYR A 291 -14.35 -6.93 -12.40
C TYR A 291 -15.21 -8.18 -12.59
N LEU A 292 -16.52 -8.00 -12.71
CA LEU A 292 -17.45 -9.11 -12.91
C LEU A 292 -17.44 -9.65 -14.36
N SER A 293 -16.69 -9.01 -15.27
CA SER A 293 -16.49 -9.42 -16.66
C SER A 293 -15.02 -9.80 -16.89
N PRO A 294 -14.60 -11.04 -16.61
CA PRO A 294 -13.19 -11.45 -16.77
C PRO A 294 -12.73 -11.43 -18.24
N ALA A 295 -13.64 -11.41 -19.20
CA ALA A 295 -13.31 -11.23 -20.61
C ALA A 295 -12.78 -9.81 -20.88
N ASP A 296 -13.35 -8.80 -20.21
CA ASP A 296 -12.97 -7.40 -20.37
C ASP A 296 -11.80 -7.02 -19.46
N MET A 297 -11.74 -7.61 -18.26
CA MET A 297 -10.70 -7.35 -17.26
C MET A 297 -10.12 -8.64 -16.67
N PRO A 298 -9.29 -9.37 -17.45
CA PRO A 298 -8.62 -10.58 -16.93
C PRO A 298 -7.51 -10.28 -15.92
N LEU A 299 -6.98 -9.05 -15.94
CA LEU A 299 -5.86 -8.58 -15.12
C LEU A 299 -6.14 -7.20 -14.57
N VAL A 300 -5.93 -7.01 -13.27
CA VAL A 300 -5.97 -5.72 -12.60
C VAL A 300 -4.54 -5.19 -12.45
N ARG A 301 -4.31 -3.94 -12.84
CA ARG A 301 -3.01 -3.27 -12.80
C ARG A 301 -3.01 -2.27 -11.65
N LEU A 302 -2.19 -2.54 -10.63
CA LEU A 302 -2.11 -1.74 -9.43
C LEU A 302 -0.88 -0.85 -9.45
N VAL A 303 -1.08 0.40 -9.10
CA VAL A 303 -0.05 1.43 -8.94
C VAL A 303 -0.14 2.05 -7.55
N ASP A 304 0.76 2.98 -7.23
CA ASP A 304 0.81 3.67 -5.93
C ASP A 304 -0.57 4.12 -5.46
N GLY A 305 -0.88 3.82 -4.21
CA GLY A 305 -2.18 4.15 -3.61
C GLY A 305 -2.45 5.65 -3.55
N GLY A 306 -1.39 6.48 -3.53
CA GLY A 306 -1.50 7.93 -3.56
C GLY A 306 -2.22 8.48 -4.78
N VAL A 307 -2.29 7.72 -5.90
CA VAL A 307 -3.02 8.16 -7.10
C VAL A 307 -4.50 8.39 -6.83
N THR A 308 -5.13 7.58 -5.99
CA THR A 308 -6.58 7.64 -5.68
C THR A 308 -6.88 8.05 -4.25
N ASP A 309 -6.02 7.70 -3.30
CA ASP A 309 -6.23 7.97 -1.86
C ASP A 309 -4.89 7.92 -1.10
N ASN A 310 -4.20 9.04 -0.99
CA ASN A 310 -2.88 9.09 -0.35
C ASN A 310 -2.90 8.89 1.18
N LEU A 311 -4.07 8.92 1.80
CA LEU A 311 -4.25 8.69 3.24
C LEU A 311 -4.74 7.28 3.55
N GLY A 312 -5.21 6.55 2.55
CA GLY A 312 -5.71 5.18 2.70
C GLY A 312 -7.05 5.08 3.43
N ILE A 313 -7.78 6.17 3.61
CA ILE A 313 -9.04 6.19 4.38
C ILE A 313 -10.24 5.90 3.49
N ARG A 314 -10.27 6.43 2.27
CA ARG A 314 -11.39 6.27 1.34
C ARG A 314 -11.60 4.81 0.94
N GLY A 315 -10.52 4.12 0.61
CA GLY A 315 -10.56 2.72 0.19
C GLY A 315 -10.89 1.77 1.33
N SER A 316 -10.39 2.07 2.52
CA SER A 316 -10.42 1.14 3.64
C SER A 316 -11.62 1.32 4.58
N ILE A 317 -11.99 2.56 4.92
CA ILE A 317 -13.01 2.82 5.95
C ILE A 317 -14.31 3.33 5.34
N MET A 318 -14.21 4.14 4.28
CA MET A 318 -15.36 4.78 3.65
C MET A 318 -15.87 4.03 2.40
N SER A 319 -15.18 2.99 1.97
CA SER A 319 -15.50 2.31 0.72
C SER A 319 -16.77 1.45 0.82
N PRO A 320 -17.73 1.60 -0.10
CA PRO A 320 -18.89 0.72 -0.20
C PRO A 320 -18.55 -0.78 -0.35
N ILE A 321 -17.37 -1.11 -0.85
CA ILE A 321 -16.90 -2.50 -0.99
C ILE A 321 -16.86 -3.19 0.37
N LEU A 322 -16.29 -2.54 1.37
CA LEU A 322 -16.14 -3.11 2.72
C LEU A 322 -17.47 -3.26 3.45
N HIS A 323 -18.44 -2.43 3.10
CA HIS A 323 -19.77 -2.43 3.69
C HIS A 323 -20.80 -3.21 2.86
N MET A 324 -20.37 -3.91 1.80
CA MET A 324 -21.29 -4.56 0.86
C MET A 324 -22.44 -3.65 0.38
N GLY A 325 -22.13 -2.38 0.16
CA GLY A 325 -23.07 -1.35 -0.25
C GLY A 325 -23.87 -0.67 0.86
N ASP A 326 -23.76 -1.13 2.13
CA ASP A 326 -24.42 -0.50 3.27
C ASP A 326 -23.48 0.49 3.96
N ILE A 327 -23.54 1.75 3.55
CA ILE A 327 -22.72 2.83 4.10
C ILE A 327 -23.14 3.29 5.51
N THR A 328 -24.18 2.70 6.09
CA THR A 328 -24.60 3.02 7.46
C THR A 328 -23.71 2.41 8.51
N THR A 329 -22.83 1.51 8.11
CA THR A 329 -21.86 0.85 8.98
C THR A 329 -20.47 1.37 8.66
N MET A 330 -19.89 2.23 9.50
CA MET A 330 -18.48 2.65 9.38
C MET A 330 -17.48 1.58 9.83
N ALA A 331 -17.98 0.38 10.10
CA ALA A 331 -17.16 -0.71 10.57
C ALA A 331 -16.13 -1.20 9.53
N GLY A 332 -16.33 -0.90 8.24
CA GLY A 332 -15.41 -1.33 7.21
C GLY A 332 -15.18 -2.83 7.26
N ALA A 333 -13.99 -3.21 7.74
CA ALA A 333 -13.62 -4.61 7.90
C ALA A 333 -14.22 -5.29 9.14
N PHE A 334 -14.96 -4.58 10.00
CA PHE A 334 -15.54 -5.12 11.23
C PHE A 334 -17.03 -5.39 11.09
N THR A 335 -17.54 -6.30 11.91
CA THR A 335 -18.99 -6.52 11.99
C THR A 335 -19.66 -5.39 12.76
N PRO A 336 -20.92 -5.00 12.45
CA PRO A 336 -21.63 -3.98 13.21
C PRO A 336 -21.72 -4.29 14.72
N GLN A 337 -21.87 -5.58 15.08
CA GLN A 337 -21.96 -6.04 16.46
C GLN A 337 -20.66 -5.80 17.25
N SER A 338 -19.52 -5.84 16.60
CA SER A 338 -18.24 -5.59 17.26
C SER A 338 -18.06 -4.14 17.73
N LEU A 339 -18.89 -3.20 17.25
CA LEU A 339 -18.83 -1.79 17.59
C LEU A 339 -19.97 -1.33 18.50
N ASP A 340 -20.87 -2.22 18.94
CA ASP A 340 -22.02 -1.85 19.78
C ASP A 340 -21.62 -1.27 21.14
N GLN A 341 -20.48 -1.69 21.69
CA GLN A 341 -19.97 -1.24 22.98
C GLN A 341 -19.07 -0.01 22.88
N VAL A 342 -18.63 0.38 21.68
CA VAL A 342 -17.72 1.50 21.48
C VAL A 342 -18.35 2.81 21.92
N THR A 343 -17.65 3.55 22.76
CA THR A 343 -18.02 4.88 23.25
C THR A 343 -17.01 5.96 22.88
N GLN A 344 -15.78 5.55 22.56
CA GLN A 344 -14.70 6.43 22.15
C GLN A 344 -14.11 5.94 20.84
N VAL A 345 -13.97 6.81 19.87
CA VAL A 345 -13.26 6.55 18.61
C VAL A 345 -12.12 7.53 18.50
N LEU A 346 -10.91 7.00 18.33
CA LEU A 346 -9.72 7.79 18.06
C LEU A 346 -9.25 7.50 16.63
N VAL A 347 -9.20 8.51 15.79
CA VAL A 347 -8.59 8.44 14.46
C VAL A 347 -7.33 9.30 14.46
N VAL A 348 -6.19 8.71 14.16
CA VAL A 348 -4.91 9.44 14.03
C VAL A 348 -4.37 9.27 12.63
N ILE A 349 -4.19 10.37 11.92
CA ILE A 349 -3.61 10.40 10.58
C ILE A 349 -2.16 10.88 10.69
N SER A 350 -1.21 10.05 10.25
CA SER A 350 0.17 10.44 10.01
C SER A 350 0.30 10.85 8.55
N ASN A 351 0.25 12.15 8.28
CA ASN A 351 0.31 12.70 6.93
C ASN A 351 1.68 13.33 6.67
N ALA A 352 2.55 12.58 6.03
CA ALA A 352 3.90 12.99 5.68
C ALA A 352 3.97 13.79 4.36
N GLN A 353 2.87 14.36 3.91
CA GLN A 353 2.85 15.17 2.70
C GLN A 353 3.63 16.47 2.88
N ALA A 354 4.52 16.77 1.92
CA ALA A 354 5.30 17.99 1.90
C ALA A 354 4.74 18.98 0.87
N TYR A 355 4.74 20.24 1.24
CA TYR A 355 4.41 21.35 0.36
C TYR A 355 5.67 22.10 -0.01
N ARG A 356 6.18 21.85 -1.22
CA ARG A 356 7.41 22.46 -1.70
C ARG A 356 7.13 23.38 -2.88
N PRO A 357 7.48 24.68 -2.81
CA PRO A 357 7.45 25.51 -4.00
C PRO A 357 8.57 25.07 -4.96
N TYR A 358 8.20 24.80 -6.19
CA TYR A 358 9.15 24.39 -7.21
C TYR A 358 10.11 25.52 -7.61
N THR A 359 11.37 25.19 -7.85
CA THR A 359 12.43 26.16 -8.16
C THR A 359 12.18 26.95 -9.44
N TRP A 360 11.50 26.35 -10.44
CA TRP A 360 11.15 27.06 -11.68
C TRP A 360 10.18 28.21 -11.47
N SER A 361 9.36 28.19 -10.42
CA SER A 361 8.50 29.32 -10.06
C SER A 361 9.29 30.55 -9.63
N LYS A 362 10.53 30.34 -9.13
CA LYS A 362 11.44 31.42 -8.70
C LYS A 362 12.36 31.87 -9.81
N ASN A 363 12.74 30.99 -10.73
CA ASN A 363 13.85 31.21 -11.67
C ASN A 363 13.41 31.49 -13.12
N GLY A 364 12.10 31.43 -13.42
CA GLY A 364 11.58 31.66 -14.76
C GLY A 364 12.04 30.63 -15.80
N THR A 365 12.52 29.44 -15.37
CA THR A 365 12.90 28.34 -16.25
C THR A 365 11.71 27.41 -16.43
N ASP A 366 11.44 26.99 -17.67
CA ASP A 366 10.36 26.03 -17.93
C ASP A 366 10.70 24.64 -17.37
N PRO A 367 9.78 23.97 -16.69
CA PRO A 367 9.99 22.60 -16.22
C PRO A 367 10.00 21.61 -17.39
N GLY A 368 10.89 20.61 -17.34
CA GLY A 368 10.89 19.52 -18.31
C GLY A 368 9.66 18.58 -18.14
N ILE A 369 9.44 17.70 -19.12
CA ILE A 369 8.26 16.81 -19.16
C ILE A 369 8.12 15.98 -17.87
N VAL A 370 9.20 15.36 -17.38
CA VAL A 370 9.19 14.55 -16.16
C VAL A 370 8.83 15.42 -14.93
N SER A 371 9.47 16.59 -14.81
CA SER A 371 9.21 17.53 -13.70
C SER A 371 7.77 18.04 -13.72
N THR A 372 7.23 18.36 -14.91
CA THR A 372 5.83 18.78 -15.06
C THR A 372 4.87 17.68 -14.67
N THR A 373 5.14 16.42 -15.07
CA THR A 373 4.29 15.27 -14.73
C THR A 373 4.28 15.01 -13.22
N LEU A 374 5.46 15.01 -12.59
CA LEU A 374 5.57 14.83 -11.12
C LEU A 374 4.88 15.98 -10.36
N ALA A 375 5.09 17.23 -10.79
CA ALA A 375 4.43 18.39 -10.17
C ALA A 375 2.90 18.36 -10.33
N SER A 376 2.39 17.90 -11.47
CA SER A 376 0.96 17.73 -11.69
C SER A 376 0.37 16.65 -10.78
N PHE A 377 1.13 15.58 -10.55
CA PHE A 377 0.77 14.52 -9.62
C PHE A 377 0.74 15.04 -8.18
N ASP A 378 1.79 15.75 -7.74
CA ASP A 378 1.86 16.35 -6.40
C ASP A 378 0.70 17.34 -6.17
N ALA A 379 0.37 18.17 -7.17
CA ALA A 379 -0.75 19.12 -7.06
C ALA A 379 -2.10 18.40 -6.90
N ALA A 380 -2.32 17.32 -7.64
CA ALA A 380 -3.51 16.49 -7.50
C ALA A 380 -3.59 15.81 -6.12
N LEU A 381 -2.47 15.25 -5.64
CA LEU A 381 -2.38 14.66 -4.30
C LEU A 381 -2.71 15.67 -3.20
N ASN A 382 -2.19 16.89 -3.29
CA ASN A 382 -2.42 17.95 -2.31
C ASN A 382 -3.92 18.27 -2.17
N LEU A 383 -4.60 18.42 -3.31
CA LEU A 383 -6.04 18.68 -3.32
C LEU A 383 -6.84 17.48 -2.76
N LEU A 384 -6.48 16.27 -3.17
CA LEU A 384 -7.12 15.04 -2.71
C LEU A 384 -6.97 14.87 -1.20
N ASN A 385 -5.79 15.08 -0.63
CA ASN A 385 -5.54 14.93 0.81
C ASN A 385 -6.41 15.87 1.64
N THR A 386 -6.43 17.14 1.29
CA THR A 386 -7.25 18.14 2.00
C THR A 386 -8.73 17.76 1.99
N ASN A 387 -9.24 17.34 0.82
CA ASN A 387 -10.62 16.89 0.68
C ASN A 387 -10.88 15.60 1.48
N THR A 388 -9.97 14.63 1.43
CA THR A 388 -10.11 13.35 2.13
C THR A 388 -10.14 13.54 3.65
N ILE A 389 -9.27 14.37 4.23
CA ILE A 389 -9.28 14.66 5.67
C ILE A 389 -10.64 15.25 6.10
N SER A 390 -11.12 16.25 5.35
CA SER A 390 -12.40 16.90 5.65
C SER A 390 -13.61 15.97 5.49
N GLU A 391 -13.59 15.11 4.50
CA GLU A 391 -14.64 14.11 4.24
C GLU A 391 -14.61 13.00 5.29
N ALA A 392 -13.43 12.50 5.64
CA ALA A 392 -13.27 11.47 6.67
C ALA A 392 -13.77 11.97 8.04
N ARG A 393 -13.36 13.17 8.46
CA ARG A 393 -13.84 13.76 9.72
C ARG A 393 -15.37 13.81 9.75
N ARG A 394 -16.01 14.34 8.71
CA ARG A 394 -17.47 14.41 8.62
C ARG A 394 -18.12 13.03 8.65
N SER A 395 -17.58 12.07 7.91
CA SER A 395 -18.12 10.71 7.87
C SER A 395 -18.09 10.01 9.23
N PHE A 396 -17.03 10.19 10.01
CA PHE A 396 -16.96 9.66 11.37
C PHE A 396 -17.95 10.36 12.33
N GLU A 397 -18.10 11.68 12.22
CA GLU A 397 -19.04 12.46 13.03
C GLU A 397 -20.50 12.10 12.68
N ASP A 398 -20.83 11.94 11.40
CA ASP A 398 -22.15 11.52 10.93
C ASP A 398 -22.49 10.10 11.41
N TRP A 399 -21.53 9.18 11.32
CA TRP A 399 -21.70 7.83 11.85
C TRP A 399 -21.95 7.85 13.34
N ALA A 400 -21.15 8.57 14.13
CA ALA A 400 -21.36 8.69 15.56
C ALA A 400 -22.73 9.29 15.88
N SER A 401 -23.18 10.27 15.11
CA SER A 401 -24.51 10.88 15.25
C SER A 401 -25.62 9.85 14.99
N MET A 402 -25.48 9.03 13.94
CA MET A 402 -26.44 7.96 13.63
C MET A 402 -26.50 6.89 14.75
N VAL A 403 -25.34 6.45 15.24
CA VAL A 403 -25.25 5.49 16.37
C VAL A 403 -25.91 6.10 17.60
N ASN A 404 -25.57 7.35 17.93
CA ASN A 404 -26.08 8.05 19.10
C ASN A 404 -27.60 8.28 19.04
N ALA A 405 -28.18 8.44 17.87
CA ALA A 405 -29.62 8.55 17.68
C ALA A 405 -30.36 7.22 17.95
N ARG A 406 -29.70 6.08 17.74
CA ARG A 406 -30.26 4.75 18.01
C ARG A 406 -30.13 4.34 19.47
N ARG A 407 -29.12 4.86 20.20
CA ARG A 407 -28.89 4.58 21.63
C ARG A 407 -29.91 5.27 22.53
N GLY A 408 -30.33 4.58 23.57
CA GLY A 408 -31.26 5.12 24.55
C GLY A 408 -30.70 6.34 25.31
N PRO A 409 -31.57 7.09 26.04
CA PRO A 409 -31.14 8.29 26.76
C PRO A 409 -30.13 8.02 27.91
N ARG A 410 -30.07 6.76 28.36
CA ARG A 410 -29.16 6.33 29.46
C ARG A 410 -27.89 5.67 28.94
N ASP A 411 -27.81 5.36 27.63
CA ASP A 411 -26.66 4.68 27.04
C ASP A 411 -25.53 5.69 26.83
N ALA A 412 -24.30 5.22 27.04
CA ALA A 412 -23.11 6.02 26.73
C ALA A 412 -23.09 6.40 25.26
N LYS A 413 -22.81 7.66 24.97
CA LYS A 413 -22.74 8.18 23.58
C LYS A 413 -21.36 8.00 23.00
N VAL A 414 -21.30 7.70 21.69
CA VAL A 414 -20.05 7.67 20.94
C VAL A 414 -19.50 9.09 20.79
N ARG A 415 -18.22 9.25 21.06
CA ARG A 415 -17.44 10.46 20.80
C ARG A 415 -16.33 10.12 19.81
N VAL A 416 -16.12 11.00 18.85
CA VAL A 416 -15.04 10.88 17.86
C VAL A 416 -13.97 11.92 18.15
N HIS A 417 -12.74 11.46 18.23
CA HIS A 417 -11.54 12.28 18.32
C HIS A 417 -10.75 12.07 17.02
N PHE A 418 -10.55 13.14 16.28
CA PHE A 418 -9.92 13.07 14.96
C PHE A 418 -8.67 13.94 14.95
N VAL A 419 -7.52 13.29 14.98
CA VAL A 419 -6.20 13.91 15.05
C VAL A 419 -5.52 13.75 13.68
N SER A 420 -5.13 14.86 13.06
CA SER A 420 -4.32 14.85 11.85
C SER A 420 -2.96 15.44 12.17
N LEU A 421 -1.90 14.68 12.00
CA LEU A 421 -0.52 15.12 12.18
C LEU A 421 0.08 15.42 10.82
N THR A 422 0.36 16.69 10.56
CA THR A 422 0.86 17.16 9.26
C THR A 422 2.13 17.99 9.45
N LEU A 423 2.92 18.16 8.39
CA LEU A 423 4.07 19.06 8.44
C LEU A 423 3.64 20.53 8.63
N ASP A 424 2.39 20.87 8.29
CA ASP A 424 1.85 22.22 8.50
C ASP A 424 1.58 22.54 9.97
N ASP A 425 1.49 21.52 10.84
CA ASP A 425 1.31 21.68 12.29
C ASP A 425 2.62 22.07 13.02
N ILE A 426 3.74 22.11 12.32
CA ILE A 426 5.03 22.58 12.85
C ILE A 426 4.95 24.12 13.00
N GLU A 427 5.07 24.62 14.24
CA GLU A 427 4.91 26.04 14.55
C GLU A 427 6.06 26.89 13.97
N ASP A 428 7.30 26.42 14.13
CA ASP A 428 8.48 27.13 13.62
C ASP A 428 8.54 27.07 12.09
N SER A 429 8.63 28.24 11.44
CA SER A 429 8.60 28.35 9.98
C SER A 429 9.84 27.78 9.31
N ASP A 430 11.01 27.92 9.93
CA ASP A 430 12.27 27.47 9.35
C ASP A 430 12.37 25.96 9.49
N GLU A 431 11.94 25.39 10.63
CA GLU A 431 11.82 23.95 10.86
C GLU A 431 10.82 23.35 9.87
N ARG A 432 9.64 23.95 9.70
CA ARG A 432 8.61 23.50 8.73
C ARG A 432 9.13 23.54 7.30
N GLU A 433 9.88 24.58 6.88
CA GLU A 433 10.49 24.65 5.56
C GLU A 433 11.53 23.52 5.38
N TRP A 434 12.31 23.23 6.41
CA TRP A 434 13.29 22.15 6.40
C TRP A 434 12.62 20.77 6.22
N PHE A 435 11.57 20.45 7.00
CA PHE A 435 10.82 19.20 6.83
C PHE A 435 10.17 19.09 5.45
N ASN A 436 9.60 20.19 4.94
CA ASN A 436 9.04 20.23 3.60
C ASN A 436 10.10 20.08 2.51
N ALA A 437 11.37 20.33 2.79
CA ALA A 437 12.47 20.14 1.85
C ALA A 437 12.92 18.68 1.73
N ILE A 438 12.60 17.80 2.68
CA ILE A 438 12.95 16.38 2.64
C ILE A 438 12.28 15.70 1.43
N PRO A 439 13.03 14.99 0.57
CA PRO A 439 12.49 14.42 -0.66
C PRO A 439 11.57 13.21 -0.41
N THR A 440 10.69 12.92 -1.36
CA THR A 440 10.01 11.63 -1.45
C THR A 440 10.96 10.64 -2.16
N ALA A 441 11.65 9.81 -1.38
CA ALA A 441 12.65 8.84 -1.84
C ALA A 441 12.52 7.55 -1.03
N LEU A 442 13.24 6.49 -1.44
CA LEU A 442 13.33 5.23 -0.70
C LEU A 442 14.58 5.15 0.18
N SER A 443 15.39 6.19 0.21
CA SER A 443 16.52 6.37 1.13
C SER A 443 16.64 7.84 1.47
N LEU A 444 16.89 8.16 2.72
CA LEU A 444 17.11 9.49 3.26
C LEU A 444 18.37 9.50 4.14
N ASP A 445 18.87 10.67 4.47
CA ASP A 445 19.96 10.80 5.42
C ASP A 445 19.50 10.45 6.85
N ASP A 446 20.40 9.88 7.66
CA ASP A 446 20.10 9.44 9.02
C ASP A 446 19.50 10.56 9.89
N ASN A 447 19.99 11.80 9.72
CA ASN A 447 19.47 12.97 10.45
C ASN A 447 18.02 13.31 10.05
N GLU A 448 17.67 13.14 8.77
CA GLU A 448 16.31 13.33 8.26
C GLU A 448 15.38 12.26 8.84
N ILE A 449 15.84 11.00 8.88
CA ILE A 449 15.11 9.88 9.48
C ILE A 449 14.85 10.15 10.97
N ASP A 450 15.88 10.52 11.73
CA ASP A 450 15.76 10.75 13.17
C ASP A 450 14.82 11.92 13.49
N ALA A 451 14.87 12.99 12.71
CA ALA A 451 13.95 14.12 12.85
C ALA A 451 12.50 13.75 12.54
N LEU A 452 12.27 13.05 11.42
CA LEU A 452 10.93 12.58 11.02
C LEU A 452 10.33 11.61 12.04
N ARG A 453 11.15 10.76 12.64
CA ARG A 453 10.78 9.83 13.70
C ARG A 453 10.39 10.55 14.99
N ALA A 454 11.08 11.63 15.35
CA ALA A 454 10.80 12.40 16.57
C ALA A 454 9.53 13.26 16.45
N LEU A 455 9.21 13.72 15.24
CA LEU A 455 8.15 14.71 14.97
C LEU A 455 6.74 14.29 15.46
N PRO A 456 6.22 13.06 15.24
CA PRO A 456 4.87 12.70 15.64
C PRO A 456 4.62 12.80 17.14
N LYS A 457 5.61 12.53 17.96
CA LYS A 457 5.49 12.69 19.42
C LYS A 457 5.25 14.15 19.78
N GLN A 458 6.04 15.07 19.21
CA GLN A 458 5.88 16.50 19.43
C GLN A 458 4.51 17.00 18.95
N LEU A 459 4.07 16.58 17.76
CA LEU A 459 2.77 16.96 17.21
C LEU A 459 1.59 16.42 18.03
N LEU A 460 1.69 15.18 18.55
CA LEU A 460 0.67 14.63 19.44
C LEU A 460 0.58 15.39 20.76
N GLU A 461 1.73 15.71 21.37
CA GLU A 461 1.79 16.46 22.64
C GLU A 461 1.20 17.87 22.50
N ASN A 462 1.30 18.50 21.32
CA ASN A 462 0.73 19.80 21.01
C ASN A 462 -0.72 19.74 20.50
N SER A 463 -1.26 18.52 20.24
CA SER A 463 -2.61 18.37 19.67
C SER A 463 -3.70 18.52 20.71
N VAL A 464 -4.52 19.56 20.60
CA VAL A 464 -5.70 19.80 21.46
C VAL A 464 -6.73 18.66 21.34
N ASP A 465 -6.90 18.08 20.14
CA ASP A 465 -7.84 16.98 19.94
C ASP A 465 -7.33 15.69 20.61
N PHE A 466 -6.01 15.44 20.62
CA PHE A 466 -5.42 14.32 21.33
C PHE A 466 -5.46 14.51 22.85
N GLU A 467 -5.17 15.71 23.36
CA GLU A 467 -5.31 16.02 24.78
C GLU A 467 -6.76 15.78 25.25
N ARG A 468 -7.73 16.30 24.49
CA ARG A 468 -9.16 16.09 24.77
C ARG A 468 -9.55 14.60 24.78
N PHE A 469 -9.01 13.79 23.86
CA PHE A 469 -9.19 12.34 23.88
C PHE A 469 -8.71 11.74 25.21
N VAL A 470 -7.47 12.03 25.61
CA VAL A 470 -6.88 11.49 26.86
C VAL A 470 -7.71 11.89 28.09
N LEU A 471 -8.22 13.12 28.12
CA LEU A 471 -9.04 13.63 29.24
C LEU A 471 -10.44 13.00 29.30
N THR A 472 -10.93 12.42 28.21
CA THR A 472 -12.28 11.82 28.15
C THR A 472 -12.28 10.30 28.31
N LEU A 473 -11.12 9.68 28.45
CA LEU A 473 -11.02 8.26 28.81
C LEU A 473 -11.59 8.00 30.20
N PRO A 474 -12.36 6.89 30.40
CA PRO A 474 -13.04 6.58 31.65
C PRO A 474 -12.09 6.20 32.79
#